data_ddc4cda6eccffeb0df6a03efa3b399ad
#
_entry.id   ddc4cda6eccffeb0df6a03efa3b399ad
#
_cell.length_a   1.000
_cell.length_b   1.000
_cell.length_c   1.000
_cell.angle_alpha   90.00
_cell.angle_beta   90.00
_cell.angle_gamma   90.00
#
_symmetry.space_group_name_H-M   'P 1'
#
loop_
_entity.id
_entity.type
_entity.pdbx_description
1 polymer ?
#
loop_
_entity_poly.entity_id
_entity_poly.type
_entity_poly.pdbx_seq_one_letter_code
_entity_poly.pdbx_strand_id
1 'polypeptide(L)'
;FSIGFNGGQELSHSPFDAELLWSLLFGVALALVVPVYAFFILKKRMGVPNAGAIAAAYGSISAVTFVTAVSFLEIQEISFSGYMVAVMALMEAPSIIIGVLLMDMFGKGKTSSMPFGRILRHSVTNGSVVIILGSLIIGALATKSQAEGIKPFTTDIFKGFLAVFLLEMGITSGRKIKTLFKQRWLTI
;
A
#
# COMPACT_ATOMS: atom_id res chain seq x y z
N PHE A 1 11.96 -0.12 1.48
CA PHE A 1 12.75 -0.68 2.58
C PHE A 1 12.49 0.09 3.89
N SER A 2 12.73 1.40 3.94
CA SER A 2 12.63 2.22 5.17
C SER A 2 11.30 2.04 5.91
N ILE A 3 10.17 2.11 5.19
CA ILE A 3 8.83 1.98 5.76
C ILE A 3 8.64 0.60 6.39
N GLY A 4 8.97 -0.47 5.66
CA GLY A 4 8.84 -1.83 6.20
C GLY A 4 9.78 -2.06 7.38
N PHE A 5 11.02 -1.59 7.33
CA PHE A 5 11.98 -1.72 8.41
C PHE A 5 11.50 -1.03 9.70
N ASN A 6 11.07 0.23 9.61
CA ASN A 6 10.53 0.96 10.76
C ASN A 6 9.26 0.28 11.30
N GLY A 7 8.36 -0.19 10.41
CA GLY A 7 7.18 -0.94 10.79
C GLY A 7 7.50 -2.23 11.55
N GLY A 8 8.54 -2.95 11.14
CA GLY A 8 9.03 -4.13 11.84
C GLY A 8 9.56 -3.81 13.23
N GLN A 9 10.35 -2.74 13.37
CA GLN A 9 10.84 -2.27 14.67
C GLN A 9 9.70 -1.93 15.63
N GLU A 10 8.72 -1.14 15.16
CA GLU A 10 7.56 -0.76 15.97
C GLU A 10 6.71 -1.98 16.34
N LEU A 11 6.49 -2.91 15.40
CA LEU A 11 5.73 -4.12 15.66
C LEU A 11 6.40 -5.00 16.72
N SER A 12 7.74 -5.14 16.69
CA SER A 12 8.48 -5.95 17.65
C SER A 12 8.50 -5.36 19.07
N HIS A 13 8.28 -4.06 19.18
CA HIS A 13 8.24 -3.36 20.48
C HIS A 13 6.82 -3.07 20.96
N SER A 14 5.81 -3.28 20.12
CA SER A 14 4.41 -3.10 20.50
C SER A 14 3.92 -4.29 21.34
N PRO A 15 3.13 -4.06 22.39
CA PRO A 15 2.50 -5.15 23.11
C PRO A 15 1.53 -5.88 22.18
N PHE A 16 1.53 -7.22 22.25
CA PHE A 16 0.55 -8.06 21.56
C PHE A 16 -0.78 -8.00 22.32
N ASP A 17 -1.55 -6.97 22.07
CA ASP A 17 -2.86 -6.75 22.64
C ASP A 17 -4.00 -6.95 21.64
N ALA A 18 -5.23 -6.85 22.11
CA ALA A 18 -6.41 -6.99 21.28
C ALA A 18 -6.51 -5.88 20.23
N GLU A 19 -6.01 -4.67 20.52
CA GLU A 19 -6.05 -3.54 19.62
C GLU A 19 -5.19 -3.78 18.37
N LEU A 20 -3.97 -4.28 18.56
CA LEU A 20 -3.07 -4.68 17.47
C LEU A 20 -3.72 -5.76 16.60
N LEU A 21 -4.28 -6.81 17.23
CA LEU A 21 -4.89 -7.92 16.50
C LEU A 21 -6.09 -7.44 15.66
N TRP A 22 -6.97 -6.62 16.25
CA TRP A 22 -8.11 -6.05 15.53
C TRP A 22 -7.68 -5.12 14.41
N SER A 23 -6.65 -4.30 14.62
CA SER A 23 -6.12 -3.39 13.60
C SER A 23 -5.57 -4.16 12.39
N LEU A 24 -4.82 -5.24 12.61
CA LEU A 24 -4.34 -6.13 11.55
C LEU A 24 -5.48 -6.81 10.81
N LEU A 25 -6.46 -7.34 11.55
CA LEU A 25 -7.61 -8.04 10.97
C LEU A 25 -8.48 -7.11 10.13
N PHE A 26 -8.81 -5.92 10.66
CA PHE A 26 -9.58 -4.92 9.91
C PHE A 26 -8.81 -4.38 8.72
N GLY A 27 -7.50 -4.15 8.83
CA GLY A 27 -6.65 -3.74 7.71
C GLY A 27 -6.72 -4.74 6.56
N VAL A 28 -6.49 -6.02 6.85
CA VAL A 28 -6.57 -7.08 5.84
C VAL A 28 -8.00 -7.21 5.29
N ALA A 29 -9.04 -7.16 6.15
CA ALA A 29 -10.42 -7.20 5.71
C ALA A 29 -10.76 -6.06 4.74
N LEU A 30 -10.33 -4.83 5.03
CA LEU A 30 -10.51 -3.69 4.14
C LEU A 30 -9.76 -3.88 2.81
N ALA A 31 -8.51 -4.39 2.87
CA ALA A 31 -7.72 -4.68 1.67
C ALA A 31 -8.37 -5.74 0.75
N LEU A 32 -9.22 -6.59 1.28
CA LEU A 32 -10.02 -7.55 0.51
C LEU A 32 -11.33 -6.94 0.01
N VAL A 33 -12.06 -6.21 0.86
CA VAL A 33 -13.41 -5.69 0.57
C VAL A 33 -13.38 -4.50 -0.37
N VAL A 34 -12.46 -3.55 -0.14
CA VAL A 34 -12.38 -2.31 -0.93
C VAL A 34 -12.17 -2.57 -2.43
N PRO A 35 -11.24 -3.44 -2.87
CA PRO A 35 -11.08 -3.75 -4.29
C PRO A 35 -12.34 -4.37 -4.90
N VAL A 36 -13.06 -5.20 -4.15
CA VAL A 36 -14.27 -5.85 -4.66
C VAL A 36 -15.33 -4.81 -5.00
N TYR A 37 -15.74 -3.98 -4.05
CA TYR A 37 -16.79 -3.00 -4.34
C TYR A 37 -16.35 -1.96 -5.37
N ALA A 38 -15.09 -1.47 -5.29
CA ALA A 38 -14.54 -0.51 -6.24
C ALA A 38 -14.57 -1.09 -7.67
N PHE A 39 -14.18 -2.35 -7.85
CA PHE A 39 -14.24 -3.02 -9.14
C PHE A 39 -15.66 -3.07 -9.70
N PHE A 40 -16.65 -3.48 -8.90
CA PHE A 40 -18.04 -3.59 -9.37
C PHE A 40 -18.66 -2.24 -9.73
N ILE A 41 -18.29 -1.17 -9.05
CA ILE A 41 -18.69 0.20 -9.39
C ILE A 41 -18.07 0.65 -10.73
N LEU A 42 -16.78 0.40 -10.91
CA LEU A 42 -16.00 0.96 -12.02
C LEU A 42 -16.10 0.14 -13.32
N LYS A 43 -16.28 -1.21 -13.23
CA LYS A 43 -16.21 -2.08 -14.41
C LYS A 43 -17.18 -1.74 -15.53
N LYS A 44 -18.37 -1.21 -15.19
CA LYS A 44 -19.38 -0.80 -16.16
C LYS A 44 -18.98 0.45 -16.96
N ARG A 45 -18.14 1.30 -16.40
CA ARG A 45 -17.75 2.59 -16.99
C ARG A 45 -16.38 2.58 -17.65
N MET A 46 -15.41 1.87 -17.04
CA MET A 46 -14.00 1.93 -17.41
C MET A 46 -13.48 0.63 -18.07
N GLY A 47 -14.34 -0.42 -18.12
CA GLY A 47 -13.94 -1.74 -18.57
C GLY A 47 -13.15 -2.51 -17.51
N VAL A 48 -13.07 -3.84 -17.69
CA VAL A 48 -12.53 -4.76 -16.70
C VAL A 48 -11.06 -4.49 -16.34
N PRO A 49 -10.12 -4.29 -17.30
CA PRO A 49 -8.72 -4.09 -16.96
C PRO A 49 -8.48 -2.83 -16.13
N ASN A 50 -9.08 -1.70 -16.54
CA ASN A 50 -8.91 -0.43 -15.82
C ASN A 50 -9.58 -0.50 -14.44
N ALA A 51 -10.78 -1.06 -14.35
CA ALA A 51 -11.48 -1.24 -13.08
C ALA A 51 -10.69 -2.11 -12.11
N GLY A 52 -10.07 -3.19 -12.58
CA GLY A 52 -9.25 -4.05 -11.74
C GLY A 52 -7.97 -3.38 -11.25
N ALA A 53 -7.29 -2.64 -12.13
CA ALA A 53 -6.09 -1.90 -11.75
C ALA A 53 -6.39 -0.80 -10.70
N ILE A 54 -7.47 -0.03 -10.91
CA ILE A 54 -7.91 0.99 -9.96
C ILE A 54 -8.37 0.35 -8.64
N ALA A 55 -9.13 -0.73 -8.70
CA ALA A 55 -9.59 -1.45 -7.52
C ALA A 55 -8.42 -1.95 -6.67
N ALA A 56 -7.39 -2.54 -7.29
CA ALA A 56 -6.17 -2.95 -6.60
C ALA A 56 -5.47 -1.77 -5.91
N ALA A 57 -5.37 -0.63 -6.60
CA ALA A 57 -4.74 0.57 -6.05
C ALA A 57 -5.52 1.17 -4.86
N TYR A 58 -6.86 1.15 -4.91
CA TYR A 58 -7.69 1.68 -3.82
C TYR A 58 -7.82 0.74 -2.61
N GLY A 59 -7.56 -0.54 -2.78
CA GLY A 59 -7.55 -1.50 -1.67
C GLY A 59 -6.27 -1.45 -0.84
N SER A 60 -5.21 -0.86 -1.38
CA SER A 60 -3.93 -0.62 -0.71
C SER A 60 -3.86 0.81 -0.17
N ILE A 61 -3.05 1.03 0.85
CA ILE A 61 -2.76 2.38 1.37
C ILE A 61 -1.53 2.93 0.65
N SER A 62 -1.63 4.16 0.14
CA SER A 62 -0.47 4.86 -0.39
C SER A 62 0.55 5.11 0.72
N ALA A 63 1.75 4.55 0.59
CA ALA A 63 2.85 4.78 1.52
C ALA A 63 3.19 6.27 1.69
N VAL A 64 3.10 7.04 0.61
CA VAL A 64 3.32 8.49 0.63
C VAL A 64 2.28 9.21 1.47
N THR A 65 1.00 8.89 1.26
CA THR A 65 -0.10 9.48 2.04
C THR A 65 0.03 9.11 3.52
N PHE A 66 0.39 7.87 3.81
CA PHE A 66 0.61 7.40 5.17
C PHE A 66 1.72 8.19 5.87
N VAL A 67 2.91 8.32 5.25
CA VAL A 67 4.03 9.07 5.84
C VAL A 67 3.69 10.55 6.01
N THR A 68 2.94 11.14 5.07
CA THR A 68 2.48 12.53 5.20
C THR A 68 1.53 12.68 6.40
N ALA A 69 0.61 11.74 6.60
CA ALA A 69 -0.29 11.73 7.75
C ALA A 69 0.49 11.56 9.07
N VAL A 70 1.46 10.66 9.11
CA VAL A 70 2.35 10.48 10.27
C VAL A 70 3.10 11.78 10.59
N SER A 71 3.71 12.41 9.59
CA SER A 71 4.41 13.69 9.79
C SER A 71 3.48 14.80 10.29
N PHE A 72 2.22 14.82 9.84
CA PHE A 72 1.23 15.76 10.36
C PHE A 72 0.89 15.50 11.83
N LEU A 73 0.71 14.22 12.22
CA LEU A 73 0.46 13.85 13.61
C LEU A 73 1.63 14.21 14.52
N GLU A 74 2.88 13.97 14.05
CA GLU A 74 4.09 14.36 14.77
C GLU A 74 4.15 15.88 15.03
N ILE A 75 3.81 16.70 14.02
CA ILE A 75 3.77 18.18 14.16
C ILE A 75 2.71 18.61 15.19
N GLN A 76 1.59 17.90 15.26
CA GLN A 76 0.50 18.17 16.22
C GLN A 76 0.74 17.55 17.60
N GLU A 77 1.88 16.90 17.81
CA GLU A 77 2.21 16.16 19.04
C GLU A 77 1.17 15.06 19.40
N ILE A 78 0.49 14.52 18.39
CA ILE A 78 -0.48 13.44 18.55
C ILE A 78 0.25 12.10 18.39
N SER A 79 0.24 11.29 19.45
CA SER A 79 0.80 9.94 19.42
C SER A 79 -0.08 9.00 18.58
N PHE A 80 0.54 8.11 17.84
CA PHE A 80 -0.12 7.01 17.11
C PHE A 80 0.65 5.71 17.32
N SER A 81 -0.03 4.60 17.14
CA SER A 81 0.58 3.28 17.33
C SER A 81 1.49 2.93 16.14
N GLY A 82 2.79 2.69 16.41
CA GLY A 82 3.80 2.42 15.38
C GLY A 82 3.49 1.19 14.53
N TYR A 83 2.79 0.20 15.07
CA TYR A 83 2.36 -0.99 14.34
C TYR A 83 1.44 -0.68 13.12
N MET A 84 0.88 0.52 13.00
CA MET A 84 0.11 0.93 11.83
C MET A 84 0.93 0.87 10.52
N VAL A 85 2.24 1.00 10.60
CA VAL A 85 3.14 0.79 9.45
C VAL A 85 3.10 -0.68 8.99
N ALA A 86 3.03 -1.63 9.92
CA ALA A 86 2.89 -3.05 9.61
C ALA A 86 1.50 -3.35 9.00
N VAL A 87 0.44 -2.74 9.53
CA VAL A 87 -0.92 -2.85 8.95
C VAL A 87 -0.90 -2.39 7.49
N MET A 88 -0.32 -1.22 7.21
CA MET A 88 -0.19 -0.69 5.85
C MET A 88 0.55 -1.68 4.93
N ALA A 89 1.69 -2.21 5.37
CA ALA A 89 2.48 -3.16 4.59
C ALA A 89 1.71 -4.45 4.28
N LEU A 90 0.93 -4.95 5.24
CA LEU A 90 0.13 -6.17 5.07
C LEU A 90 -1.09 -5.98 4.16
N MET A 91 -1.60 -4.76 4.00
CA MET A 91 -2.72 -4.47 3.10
C MET A 91 -2.35 -4.52 1.63
N GLU A 92 -1.08 -4.38 1.26
CA GLU A 92 -0.65 -4.27 -0.13
C GLU A 92 -0.88 -5.58 -0.92
N ALA A 93 -0.41 -6.69 -0.40
CA ALA A 93 -0.50 -7.98 -1.10
C ALA A 93 -1.95 -8.45 -1.35
N PRO A 94 -2.87 -8.47 -0.36
CA PRO A 94 -4.25 -8.86 -0.56
C PRO A 94 -4.98 -8.02 -1.62
N SER A 95 -4.76 -6.71 -1.63
CA SER A 95 -5.37 -5.81 -2.60
C SER A 95 -4.97 -6.11 -4.04
N ILE A 96 -3.68 -6.36 -4.28
CA ILE A 96 -3.17 -6.74 -5.60
C ILE A 96 -3.77 -8.07 -6.02
N ILE A 97 -3.79 -9.06 -5.13
CA ILE A 97 -4.34 -10.39 -5.40
C ILE A 97 -5.81 -10.28 -5.84
N ILE A 98 -6.63 -9.57 -5.08
CA ILE A 98 -8.06 -9.40 -5.40
C ILE A 98 -8.25 -8.64 -6.72
N GLY A 99 -7.51 -7.56 -6.96
CA GLY A 99 -7.61 -6.81 -8.21
C GLY A 99 -7.28 -7.67 -9.44
N VAL A 100 -6.19 -8.45 -9.39
CA VAL A 100 -5.81 -9.36 -10.47
C VAL A 100 -6.82 -10.49 -10.64
N LEU A 101 -7.29 -11.08 -9.55
CA LEU A 101 -8.30 -12.15 -9.57
C LEU A 101 -9.60 -11.66 -10.23
N LEU A 102 -10.08 -10.46 -9.89
CA LEU A 102 -11.29 -9.88 -10.48
C LEU A 102 -11.10 -9.58 -11.97
N MET A 103 -9.90 -9.11 -12.39
CA MET A 103 -9.60 -8.95 -13.81
C MET A 103 -9.65 -10.27 -14.57
N ASP A 104 -9.11 -11.33 -14.02
CA ASP A 104 -9.10 -12.65 -14.64
C ASP A 104 -10.52 -13.25 -14.73
N MET A 105 -11.31 -13.15 -13.65
CA MET A 105 -12.67 -13.68 -13.58
C MET A 105 -13.65 -12.98 -14.54
N PHE A 106 -13.53 -11.68 -14.73
CA PHE A 106 -14.47 -10.87 -15.50
C PHE A 106 -13.95 -10.40 -16.85
N GLY A 107 -12.69 -10.68 -17.19
CA GLY A 107 -12.07 -10.33 -18.46
C GLY A 107 -12.68 -11.13 -19.62
N LYS A 108 -13.05 -10.42 -20.69
CA LYS A 108 -13.48 -11.06 -21.96
C LYS A 108 -12.24 -11.36 -22.80
N GLY A 109 -11.69 -12.52 -22.68
CA GLY A 109 -10.60 -13.00 -23.53
C GLY A 109 -9.97 -14.24 -22.91
N LYS A 110 -9.78 -15.28 -23.72
CA LYS A 110 -9.00 -16.48 -23.37
C LYS A 110 -7.50 -16.16 -23.24
N THR A 111 -7.15 -15.21 -22.42
CA THR A 111 -5.81 -15.17 -21.86
C THR A 111 -5.87 -16.10 -20.67
N SER A 112 -5.39 -17.31 -20.93
CA SER A 112 -5.26 -18.44 -20.00
C SER A 112 -5.63 -18.08 -18.57
N SER A 113 -6.73 -18.65 -18.08
CA SER A 113 -7.04 -18.62 -16.65
C SER A 113 -5.80 -19.07 -15.89
N MET A 114 -5.02 -18.12 -15.41
CA MET A 114 -3.85 -18.48 -14.61
C MET A 114 -4.37 -19.21 -13.37
N PRO A 115 -3.87 -20.41 -13.06
CA PRO A 115 -4.29 -21.12 -11.87
C PRO A 115 -4.04 -20.20 -10.66
N PHE A 116 -4.99 -20.16 -9.74
CA PHE A 116 -4.93 -19.29 -8.54
C PHE A 116 -3.57 -19.30 -7.85
N GLY A 117 -2.91 -20.47 -7.77
CA GLY A 117 -1.57 -20.59 -7.23
C GLY A 117 -0.50 -19.78 -8.00
N ARG A 118 -0.67 -19.59 -9.31
CA ARG A 118 0.25 -18.77 -10.12
C ARG A 118 0.00 -17.28 -9.88
N ILE A 119 -1.26 -16.87 -9.76
CA ILE A 119 -1.63 -15.48 -9.41
C ILE A 119 -1.08 -15.13 -8.03
N LEU A 120 -1.32 -15.99 -7.05
CA LEU A 120 -0.81 -15.82 -5.68
C LEU A 120 0.72 -15.73 -5.66
N ARG A 121 1.40 -16.67 -6.34
CA ARG A 121 2.86 -16.64 -6.47
C ARG A 121 3.35 -15.33 -7.10
N HIS A 122 2.74 -14.90 -8.19
CA HIS A 122 3.10 -13.67 -8.89
C HIS A 122 2.90 -12.43 -8.01
N SER A 123 1.83 -12.39 -7.22
CA SER A 123 1.55 -11.28 -6.30
C SER A 123 2.53 -11.25 -5.12
N VAL A 124 2.82 -12.41 -4.52
CA VAL A 124 3.79 -12.51 -3.41
C VAL A 124 5.23 -12.26 -3.88
N THR A 125 5.57 -12.64 -5.12
CA THR A 125 6.90 -12.37 -5.72
C THR A 125 6.99 -11.00 -6.38
N ASN A 126 5.95 -10.15 -6.29
CA ASN A 126 6.02 -8.77 -6.72
C ASN A 126 7.13 -8.05 -5.95
N GLY A 127 7.98 -7.29 -6.65
CA GLY A 127 9.14 -6.64 -6.07
C GLY A 127 8.80 -5.72 -4.89
N SER A 128 7.70 -4.96 -4.97
CA SER A 128 7.23 -4.10 -3.87
C SER A 128 6.85 -4.92 -2.64
N VAL A 129 6.07 -5.98 -2.83
CA VAL A 129 5.61 -6.86 -1.74
C VAL A 129 6.80 -7.52 -1.05
N VAL A 130 7.73 -8.09 -1.83
CA VAL A 130 8.94 -8.73 -1.29
C VAL A 130 9.80 -7.75 -0.50
N ILE A 131 10.01 -6.53 -1.02
CA ILE A 131 10.80 -5.51 -0.31
C ILE A 131 10.12 -5.06 0.97
N ILE A 132 8.80 -4.81 0.95
CA ILE A 132 8.08 -4.36 2.14
C ILE A 132 8.04 -5.45 3.20
N LEU A 133 7.61 -6.67 2.86
CA LEU A 133 7.55 -7.78 3.81
C LEU A 133 8.94 -8.20 4.30
N GLY A 134 9.91 -8.28 3.39
CA GLY A 134 11.30 -8.60 3.76
C GLY A 134 11.91 -7.56 4.69
N SER A 135 11.72 -6.28 4.41
CA SER A 135 12.21 -5.20 5.29
C SER A 135 11.47 -5.16 6.63
N LEU A 136 10.19 -5.52 6.67
CA LEU A 136 9.42 -5.64 7.91
C LEU A 136 9.99 -6.76 8.80
N ILE A 137 10.28 -7.92 8.21
CA ILE A 137 10.89 -9.05 8.94
C ILE A 137 12.30 -8.65 9.46
N ILE A 138 13.12 -8.04 8.60
CA ILE A 138 14.46 -7.57 9.00
C ILE A 138 14.35 -6.54 10.13
N GLY A 139 13.41 -5.61 10.03
CA GLY A 139 13.15 -4.62 11.07
C GLY A 139 12.73 -5.25 12.40
N ALA A 140 11.84 -6.24 12.36
CA ALA A 140 11.39 -6.94 13.56
C ALA A 140 12.49 -7.76 14.25
N LEU A 141 13.47 -8.25 13.50
CA LEU A 141 14.60 -9.02 14.02
C LEU A 141 15.79 -8.15 14.43
N ALA A 142 15.88 -6.93 13.94
CA ALA A 142 17.02 -6.04 14.21
C ALA A 142 16.96 -5.50 15.63
N THR A 143 18.12 -5.48 16.30
CA THR A 143 18.26 -4.88 17.62
C THR A 143 18.20 -3.34 17.54
N LYS A 144 17.90 -2.68 18.67
CA LYS A 144 17.89 -1.20 18.74
C LYS A 144 19.20 -0.57 18.25
N SER A 145 20.34 -1.15 18.66
CA SER A 145 21.65 -0.65 18.24
C SER A 145 21.85 -0.75 16.72
N GLN A 146 21.40 -1.85 16.10
CA GLN A 146 21.46 -2.01 14.65
C GLN A 146 20.50 -1.02 13.94
N ALA A 147 19.31 -0.81 14.48
CA ALA A 147 18.34 0.14 13.95
C ALA A 147 18.88 1.59 14.01
N GLU A 148 19.49 1.98 15.13
CA GLU A 148 20.13 3.28 15.27
C GLU A 148 21.28 3.49 14.26
N GLY A 149 22.08 2.46 14.00
CA GLY A 149 23.17 2.50 13.04
C GLY A 149 22.73 2.80 11.61
N ILE A 150 21.53 2.38 11.21
CA ILE A 150 20.99 2.64 9.87
C ILE A 150 19.92 3.75 9.83
N LYS A 151 19.61 4.37 10.97
CA LYS A 151 18.64 5.47 11.09
C LYS A 151 18.86 6.61 10.09
N PRO A 152 20.11 7.08 9.84
CA PRO A 152 20.35 8.10 8.83
C PRO A 152 19.79 7.72 7.46
N PHE A 153 19.87 6.45 7.09
CA PHE A 153 19.35 5.95 5.82
C PHE A 153 17.83 5.71 5.86
N THR A 154 17.31 5.09 6.92
CA THR A 154 15.91 4.69 7.02
C THR A 154 14.95 5.82 7.36
N THR A 155 15.46 6.92 7.93
CA THR A 155 14.66 8.07 8.37
C THR A 155 15.07 9.36 7.66
N ASP A 156 16.32 9.79 7.79
CA ASP A 156 16.71 11.14 7.38
C ASP A 156 16.80 11.26 5.85
N ILE A 157 17.56 10.37 5.21
CA ILE A 157 17.67 10.33 3.73
C ILE A 157 16.30 10.01 3.11
N PHE A 158 15.54 9.11 3.73
CA PHE A 158 14.20 8.76 3.25
C PHE A 158 13.26 9.96 3.18
N LYS A 159 13.25 10.85 4.20
CA LYS A 159 12.45 12.09 4.19
C LYS A 159 12.83 12.99 3.01
N GLY A 160 14.12 13.11 2.69
CA GLY A 160 14.59 13.86 1.53
C GLY A 160 14.09 13.27 0.19
N PHE A 161 14.23 11.97 -0.01
CA PHE A 161 13.72 11.30 -1.21
C PHE A 161 12.20 11.40 -1.33
N LEU A 162 11.48 11.31 -0.21
CA LEU A 162 10.03 11.49 -0.18
C LEU A 162 9.63 12.88 -0.64
N ALA A 163 10.33 13.92 -0.21
CA ALA A 163 10.05 15.29 -0.64
C ALA A 163 10.24 15.47 -2.16
N VAL A 164 11.32 14.92 -2.72
CA VAL A 164 11.57 14.94 -4.18
C VAL A 164 10.48 14.16 -4.93
N PHE A 165 10.11 12.99 -4.44
CA PHE A 165 9.03 12.20 -5.03
C PHE A 165 7.69 12.94 -5.01
N LEU A 166 7.33 13.58 -3.90
CA LEU A 166 6.10 14.37 -3.79
C LEU A 166 6.10 15.55 -4.75
N LEU A 167 7.24 16.22 -4.93
CA LEU A 167 7.40 17.30 -5.89
C LEU A 167 7.18 16.80 -7.33
N GLU A 168 7.79 15.68 -7.70
CA GLU A 168 7.62 15.07 -9.03
C GLU A 168 6.16 14.68 -9.28
N MET A 169 5.51 14.05 -8.30
CA MET A 169 4.10 13.68 -8.39
C MET A 169 3.20 14.91 -8.50
N GLY A 170 3.51 15.98 -7.76
CA GLY A 170 2.80 17.27 -7.86
C GLY A 170 2.92 17.89 -9.24
N ILE A 171 4.11 17.93 -9.82
CA ILE A 171 4.36 18.43 -11.18
C ILE A 171 3.61 17.59 -12.21
N THR A 172 3.68 16.27 -12.11
CA THR A 172 3.01 15.35 -13.04
C THR A 172 1.50 15.49 -12.97
N SER A 173 0.94 15.58 -11.77
CA SER A 173 -0.50 15.80 -11.56
C SER A 173 -0.93 17.16 -12.07
N GLY A 174 -0.15 18.21 -11.80
CA GLY A 174 -0.42 19.56 -12.29
C GLY A 174 -0.45 19.65 -13.83
N ARG A 175 0.45 18.95 -14.51
CA ARG A 175 0.45 18.89 -15.99
C ARG A 175 -0.80 18.21 -16.54
N LYS A 176 -1.37 17.24 -15.84
CA LYS A 176 -2.55 16.48 -16.26
C LYS A 176 -3.89 17.10 -15.81
N ILE A 177 -3.87 18.13 -14.98
CA ILE A 177 -5.07 18.73 -14.39
C ILE A 177 -6.04 19.25 -15.48
N LYS A 178 -5.51 19.84 -16.57
CA LYS A 178 -6.33 20.28 -17.70
C LYS A 178 -7.05 19.15 -18.41
N THR A 179 -6.48 17.94 -18.39
CA THR A 179 -7.08 16.75 -18.99
C THR A 179 -8.23 16.22 -18.12
N LEU A 180 -8.11 16.34 -16.80
CA LEU A 180 -9.19 15.99 -15.86
C LEU A 180 -10.42 16.87 -16.07
N PHE A 181 -10.25 18.18 -16.25
CA PHE A 181 -11.37 19.10 -16.51
C PHE A 181 -12.02 18.89 -17.89
N LYS A 182 -11.34 18.24 -18.84
CA LYS A 182 -11.93 17.89 -20.15
C LYS A 182 -12.70 16.58 -20.12
N GLN A 183 -12.48 15.73 -19.13
CA GLN A 183 -13.25 14.50 -18.96
C GLN A 183 -14.59 14.83 -18.32
N ARG A 184 -15.66 14.18 -18.80
CA ARG A 184 -17.00 14.36 -18.23
C ARG A 184 -16.95 14.08 -16.73
N TRP A 185 -17.51 14.99 -15.93
CA TRP A 185 -17.67 14.91 -14.47
C TRP A 185 -18.08 13.52 -13.94
N LEU A 186 -18.79 12.72 -14.74
CA LEU A 186 -19.26 11.37 -14.38
C LEU A 186 -18.20 10.25 -14.55
N THR A 187 -16.98 10.58 -14.94
CA THR A 187 -15.85 9.64 -15.05
C THR A 187 -14.81 9.84 -13.94
N ILE A 188 -15.02 10.84 -13.12
CA ILE A 188 -14.33 11.10 -11.87
C ILE A 188 -15.21 10.65 -10.73
#